data_d557e5e6d4a7fb7c205bb758d95e40e4
#
_entry.id   d557e5e6d4a7fb7c205bb758d95e40e4
#
_cell.length_a   1.000
_cell.length_b   1.000
_cell.length_c   1.000
_cell.angle_alpha   90.00
_cell.angle_beta   90.00
_cell.angle_gamma   90.00
#
_symmetry.space_group_name_H-M   'P 1'
#
loop_
_entity.id
_entity.type
_entity.pdbx_description
1 polymer ?
#
loop_
_entity_poly.entity_id
_entity_poly.type
_entity_poly.pdbx_seq_one_letter_code
_entity_poly.pdbx_strand_id
1 'polypeptide(L)'
;MIVEHKDFKISYLVQDQKEKIEAFLSILRDDSLSILCKTSGSTGTPRQIEISKKSLAVSAQNSINFFKLKPKETAILCMSIDFIAGKMMLVRAMMAGLELKVLPVSSSLSELIEASEFIALFPKQLRGLLSTKKGIKALKKSRCILVGGASLSTEIDQFLISNHI
;
A
#
# COMPACT_ATOMS: atom_id res chain seq x y z
N MET A 1 15.39 10.10 10.40
CA MET A 1 14.35 10.99 9.85
C MET A 1 13.86 10.39 8.54
N ILE A 2 12.56 10.38 8.31
CA ILE A 2 11.97 10.02 7.01
C ILE A 2 11.95 11.30 6.16
N VAL A 3 12.62 11.25 5.02
CA VAL A 3 12.73 12.43 4.13
C VAL A 3 11.61 12.37 3.10
N GLU A 4 10.81 13.42 3.04
CA GLU A 4 9.78 13.59 2.03
C GLU A 4 10.39 14.03 0.71
N HIS A 5 10.07 13.31 -0.36
CA HIS A 5 10.48 13.69 -1.70
C HIS A 5 9.61 14.85 -2.21
N LYS A 6 10.22 15.85 -2.87
CA LYS A 6 9.52 17.06 -3.36
C LYS A 6 8.35 16.79 -4.32
N ASP A 7 8.39 15.67 -5.04
CA ASP A 7 7.35 15.30 -6.00
C ASP A 7 6.21 14.46 -5.37
N PHE A 8 6.28 14.16 -4.05
CA PHE A 8 5.21 13.43 -3.37
C PHE A 8 3.89 14.21 -3.44
N LYS A 9 2.86 13.54 -3.90
CA LYS A 9 1.49 14.06 -3.94
C LYS A 9 0.52 13.00 -3.46
N ILE A 10 -0.57 13.46 -2.87
CA ILE A 10 -1.65 12.59 -2.43
C ILE A 10 -3.00 13.12 -2.91
N SER A 11 -3.83 12.24 -3.42
CA SER A 11 -5.20 12.53 -3.84
C SER A 11 -6.18 11.58 -3.16
N TYR A 12 -7.25 12.13 -2.62
CA TYR A 12 -8.28 11.39 -1.90
C TYR A 12 -9.52 11.22 -2.76
N LEU A 13 -9.82 10.00 -3.17
CA LEU A 13 -11.09 9.69 -3.83
C LEU A 13 -12.23 9.54 -2.81
N VAL A 14 -11.86 9.36 -1.54
CA VAL A 14 -12.78 9.25 -0.40
C VAL A 14 -12.21 9.98 0.81
N GLN A 15 -13.06 10.42 1.74
CA GLN A 15 -12.66 11.18 2.92
C GLN A 15 -12.46 10.32 4.18
N ASP A 16 -12.88 9.08 4.17
CA ASP A 16 -12.93 8.18 5.33
C ASP A 16 -11.60 7.97 6.06
N GLN A 17 -10.47 8.06 5.34
CA GLN A 17 -9.13 7.93 5.93
C GLN A 17 -8.33 9.24 5.97
N LYS A 18 -8.85 10.34 5.41
CA LYS A 18 -8.06 11.56 5.21
C LYS A 18 -7.44 12.07 6.51
N GLU A 19 -8.23 12.27 7.55
CA GLU A 19 -7.74 12.78 8.83
C GLU A 19 -6.67 11.89 9.44
N LYS A 20 -6.86 10.56 9.39
CA LYS A 20 -5.88 9.59 9.91
C LYS A 20 -4.58 9.63 9.11
N ILE A 21 -4.67 9.78 7.79
CA ILE A 21 -3.51 9.88 6.89
C ILE A 21 -2.73 11.15 7.19
N GLU A 22 -3.40 12.30 7.27
CA GLU A 22 -2.76 13.58 7.57
C GLU A 22 -2.10 13.57 8.96
N ALA A 23 -2.77 13.01 9.98
CA ALA A 23 -2.18 12.83 11.30
C ALA A 23 -0.93 11.95 11.24
N PHE A 24 -0.95 10.85 10.48
CA PHE A 24 0.20 9.98 10.34
C PHE A 24 1.36 10.65 9.57
N LEU A 25 1.06 11.40 8.52
CA LEU A 25 2.07 12.20 7.80
C LEU A 25 2.72 13.24 8.73
N SER A 26 1.94 13.87 9.61
CA SER A 26 2.47 14.79 10.63
C SER A 26 3.45 14.07 11.57
N ILE A 27 3.11 12.86 12.05
CA ILE A 27 4.01 12.04 12.86
C ILE A 27 5.29 11.66 12.08
N LEU A 28 5.19 11.35 10.79
CA LEU A 28 6.39 11.04 9.99
C LEU A 28 7.34 12.23 9.84
N ARG A 29 6.80 13.45 9.88
CA ARG A 29 7.54 14.70 9.74
C ARG A 29 8.10 15.25 11.06
N ASP A 30 7.55 14.83 12.20
CA ASP A 30 8.00 15.31 13.52
C ASP A 30 9.31 14.64 13.97
N ASP A 31 9.87 15.09 15.09
CA ASP A 31 11.15 14.65 15.65
C ASP A 31 11.04 13.34 16.45
N SER A 32 9.87 12.70 16.54
CA SER A 32 9.72 11.43 17.20
C SER A 32 10.55 10.34 16.52
N LEU A 33 11.11 9.43 17.30
CA LEU A 33 11.99 8.37 16.78
C LEU A 33 11.22 7.14 16.31
N SER A 34 9.97 7.00 16.73
CA SER A 34 9.16 5.81 16.51
C SER A 34 7.68 6.14 16.29
N ILE A 35 6.95 5.15 15.84
CA ILE A 35 5.49 5.18 15.71
C ILE A 35 4.86 4.02 16.46
N LEU A 36 3.62 4.18 16.89
CA LEU A 36 2.80 3.07 17.37
C LEU A 36 2.02 2.44 16.21
N CYS A 37 2.05 1.12 16.16
CA CYS A 37 1.34 0.35 15.14
C CYS A 37 0.53 -0.78 15.79
N LYS A 38 -0.70 -0.98 15.30
CA LYS A 38 -1.52 -2.13 15.70
C LYS A 38 -1.15 -3.35 14.85
N THR A 39 -0.99 -4.49 15.50
CA THR A 39 -0.88 -5.78 14.81
C THR A 39 -2.23 -6.45 14.75
N SER A 40 -2.50 -7.19 13.68
CA SER A 40 -3.77 -7.94 13.50
C SER A 40 -3.92 -9.15 14.44
N GLY A 41 -2.96 -9.40 15.36
CA GLY A 41 -2.94 -10.44 16.37
C GLY A 41 -3.57 -11.77 15.94
N SER A 42 -2.77 -12.80 15.73
CA SER A 42 -3.28 -14.17 15.47
C SER A 42 -4.11 -14.75 16.63
N THR A 43 -4.08 -14.09 17.80
CA THR A 43 -4.78 -14.48 19.04
C THR A 43 -6.01 -13.62 19.36
N GLY A 44 -6.49 -12.80 18.41
CA GLY A 44 -7.75 -12.05 18.52
C GLY A 44 -7.64 -10.65 19.17
N THR A 45 -6.67 -10.37 20.02
CA THR A 45 -6.52 -9.03 20.63
C THR A 45 -5.42 -8.26 19.91
N PRO A 46 -5.72 -7.09 19.28
CA PRO A 46 -4.70 -6.27 18.66
C PRO A 46 -3.66 -5.82 19.67
N ARG A 47 -2.39 -6.11 19.41
CA ARG A 47 -1.28 -5.60 20.22
C ARG A 47 -0.72 -4.33 19.57
N GLN A 48 -0.38 -3.36 20.42
CA GLN A 48 0.40 -2.22 19.97
C GLN A 48 1.88 -2.57 20.01
N ILE A 49 2.57 -2.29 18.92
CA ILE A 49 4.02 -2.41 18.82
C ILE A 49 4.60 -1.04 18.46
N GLU A 50 5.77 -0.76 18.99
CA GLU A 50 6.53 0.41 18.65
C GLU A 50 7.52 0.07 17.54
N ILE A 51 7.54 0.87 16.47
CA ILE A 51 8.42 0.67 15.30
C ILE A 51 9.21 1.96 15.09
N SER A 52 10.54 1.85 14.99
CA SER A 52 11.37 3.01 14.73
C SER A 52 11.14 3.58 13.33
N LYS A 53 11.13 4.91 13.19
CA LYS A 53 11.08 5.57 11.87
C LYS A 53 12.26 5.15 10.98
N LYS A 54 13.41 4.89 11.57
CA LYS A 54 14.58 4.35 10.85
C LYS A 54 14.27 3.01 10.19
N SER A 55 13.63 2.08 10.92
CA SER A 55 13.24 0.78 10.37
C SER A 55 12.22 0.92 9.22
N LEU A 56 11.24 1.84 9.37
CA LEU A 56 10.28 2.14 8.31
C LEU A 56 10.98 2.68 7.06
N ALA A 57 11.90 3.63 7.23
CA ALA A 57 12.67 4.22 6.13
C ALA A 57 13.52 3.17 5.41
N VAL A 58 14.23 2.31 6.13
CA VAL A 58 15.04 1.23 5.53
C VAL A 58 14.15 0.26 4.76
N SER A 59 13.02 -0.18 5.33
CA SER A 59 12.07 -1.07 4.66
C SER A 59 11.47 -0.44 3.40
N ALA A 60 11.12 0.85 3.47
CA ALA A 60 10.62 1.58 2.32
C ALA A 60 11.68 1.70 1.23
N GLN A 61 12.92 2.07 1.58
CA GLN A 61 14.02 2.20 0.63
C GLN A 61 14.33 0.88 -0.08
N ASN A 62 14.34 -0.24 0.65
CA ASN A 62 14.51 -1.57 0.06
C ASN A 62 13.40 -1.87 -0.97
N SER A 63 12.15 -1.55 -0.65
CA SER A 63 11.03 -1.72 -1.58
C SER A 63 11.15 -0.80 -2.80
N ILE A 64 11.53 0.47 -2.60
CA ILE A 64 11.74 1.46 -3.67
C ILE A 64 12.81 0.95 -4.64
N ASN A 65 13.92 0.48 -4.12
CA ASN A 65 15.02 -0.05 -4.93
C ASN A 65 14.62 -1.33 -5.68
N PHE A 66 13.97 -2.28 -4.98
CA PHE A 66 13.55 -3.55 -5.55
C PHE A 66 12.55 -3.37 -6.70
N PHE A 67 11.50 -2.56 -6.47
CA PHE A 67 10.47 -2.28 -7.47
C PHE A 67 10.87 -1.17 -8.44
N LYS A 68 12.05 -0.55 -8.26
CA LYS A 68 12.54 0.57 -9.09
C LYS A 68 11.51 1.68 -9.20
N LEU A 69 10.89 2.07 -8.05
CA LEU A 69 9.89 3.12 -8.01
C LEU A 69 10.54 4.48 -8.29
N LYS A 70 9.89 5.28 -9.14
CA LYS A 70 10.39 6.58 -9.59
C LYS A 70 9.45 7.71 -9.18
N PRO A 71 9.96 8.93 -8.94
CA PRO A 71 9.13 10.08 -8.69
C PRO A 71 8.06 10.28 -9.76
N LYS A 72 6.86 10.74 -9.35
CA LYS A 72 5.68 10.99 -10.19
C LYS A 72 4.97 9.72 -10.73
N GLU A 73 5.50 8.54 -10.46
CA GLU A 73 4.75 7.31 -10.73
C GLU A 73 3.51 7.23 -9.84
N THR A 74 2.43 6.67 -10.34
CA THR A 74 1.18 6.53 -9.58
C THR A 74 1.23 5.30 -8.68
N ALA A 75 0.72 5.45 -7.45
CA ALA A 75 0.53 4.36 -6.51
C ALA A 75 -0.89 4.37 -5.93
N ILE A 76 -1.38 3.21 -5.55
CA ILE A 76 -2.73 3.07 -4.99
C ILE A 76 -2.65 2.60 -3.54
N LEU A 77 -3.29 3.37 -2.63
CA LEU A 77 -3.56 2.98 -1.26
C LEU A 77 -5.04 2.57 -1.13
N CYS A 78 -5.30 1.30 -0.95
CA CYS A 78 -6.63 0.70 -0.76
C CYS A 78 -6.73 -0.14 0.53
N MET A 79 -5.82 0.12 1.46
CA MET A 79 -5.72 -0.55 2.77
C MET A 79 -5.84 0.47 3.89
N SER A 80 -6.34 0.02 5.06
CA SER A 80 -6.38 0.88 6.24
C SER A 80 -4.97 1.22 6.73
N ILE A 81 -4.75 2.49 7.02
CA ILE A 81 -3.52 2.96 7.67
C ILE A 81 -3.48 2.69 9.18
N ASP A 82 -4.51 2.12 9.75
CA ASP A 82 -4.45 1.63 11.13
C ASP A 82 -3.41 0.51 11.28
N PHE A 83 -3.10 -0.20 10.18
CA PHE A 83 -2.17 -1.31 10.12
C PHE A 83 -0.87 -0.95 9.38
N ILE A 84 0.18 -1.72 9.65
CA ILE A 84 1.51 -1.49 9.10
C ILE A 84 1.54 -1.50 7.56
N ALA A 85 0.72 -2.31 6.90
CA ALA A 85 0.69 -2.39 5.44
C ALA A 85 0.29 -1.07 4.79
N GLY A 86 -0.80 -0.43 5.28
CA GLY A 86 -1.23 0.90 4.82
C GLY A 86 -0.23 1.99 5.17
N LYS A 87 0.33 1.97 6.41
CA LYS A 87 1.39 2.90 6.82
C LYS A 87 2.61 2.81 5.89
N MET A 88 3.05 1.60 5.55
CA MET A 88 4.20 1.40 4.66
C MET A 88 3.94 1.88 3.23
N MET A 89 2.70 1.86 2.74
CA MET A 89 2.36 2.46 1.44
C MET A 89 2.58 3.98 1.47
N LEU A 90 2.16 4.66 2.54
CA LEU A 90 2.42 6.09 2.73
C LEU A 90 3.91 6.41 2.80
N VAL A 91 4.67 5.64 3.61
CA VAL A 91 6.11 5.86 3.74
C VAL A 91 6.83 5.67 2.40
N ARG A 92 6.50 4.62 1.65
CA ARG A 92 7.07 4.39 0.30
C ARG A 92 6.74 5.53 -0.66
N ALA A 93 5.46 5.93 -0.70
CA ALA A 93 5.03 7.00 -1.60
C ALA A 93 5.71 8.34 -1.26
N MET A 94 5.77 8.68 0.03
CA MET A 94 6.42 9.89 0.52
C MET A 94 7.92 9.92 0.17
N MET A 95 8.63 8.82 0.39
CA MET A 95 10.08 8.75 0.15
C MET A 95 10.43 8.66 -1.34
N ALA A 96 9.61 7.98 -2.14
CA ALA A 96 9.85 7.80 -3.58
C ALA A 96 9.29 8.96 -4.44
N GLY A 97 8.53 9.89 -3.85
CA GLY A 97 7.89 10.97 -4.61
C GLY A 97 6.75 10.52 -5.50
N LEU A 98 5.99 9.51 -5.08
CA LEU A 98 4.88 8.97 -5.86
C LEU A 98 3.64 9.86 -5.80
N GLU A 99 2.79 9.77 -6.81
CA GLU A 99 1.43 10.30 -6.80
C GLU A 99 0.49 9.24 -6.21
N LEU A 100 0.20 9.36 -4.90
CA LEU A 100 -0.59 8.38 -4.16
C LEU A 100 -2.09 8.67 -4.28
N LYS A 101 -2.84 7.75 -4.86
CA LYS A 101 -4.30 7.78 -4.92
C LYS A 101 -4.88 6.95 -3.77
N VAL A 102 -5.66 7.60 -2.91
CA VAL A 102 -6.32 6.93 -1.77
C VAL A 102 -7.72 6.50 -2.17
N LEU A 103 -7.96 5.20 -2.15
CA LEU A 103 -9.25 4.57 -2.42
C LEU A 103 -9.96 4.18 -1.11
N PRO A 104 -11.27 3.85 -1.17
CA PRO A 104 -11.96 3.28 -0.04
C PRO A 104 -11.26 2.03 0.49
N VAL A 105 -11.26 1.86 1.82
CA VAL A 105 -10.84 0.59 2.43
C VAL A 105 -11.90 -0.46 2.14
N SER A 106 -11.59 -1.38 1.27
CA SER A 106 -12.51 -2.46 0.91
C SER A 106 -11.79 -3.80 0.87
N SER A 107 -12.47 -4.84 1.32
CA SER A 107 -12.01 -6.22 1.16
C SER A 107 -12.24 -6.75 -0.26
N SER A 108 -13.02 -6.04 -1.08
CA SER A 108 -13.27 -6.36 -2.48
C SER A 108 -13.13 -5.10 -3.31
N LEU A 109 -12.18 -5.09 -4.24
CA LEU A 109 -11.84 -3.94 -5.09
C LEU A 109 -12.40 -4.09 -6.51
N SER A 110 -13.48 -4.83 -6.69
CA SER A 110 -13.99 -5.25 -8.00
C SER A 110 -14.28 -4.11 -9.00
N GLU A 111 -14.46 -2.87 -8.54
CA GLU A 111 -14.94 -1.77 -9.40
C GLU A 111 -14.01 -0.56 -9.51
N LEU A 112 -12.98 -0.45 -8.69
CA LEU A 112 -12.35 0.85 -8.40
C LEU A 112 -10.96 1.06 -8.98
N ILE A 113 -10.38 0.14 -9.71
CA ILE A 113 -8.96 0.25 -10.05
C ILE A 113 -8.74 0.68 -11.48
N GLU A 114 -8.06 1.81 -11.60
CA GLU A 114 -7.25 2.15 -12.76
C GLU A 114 -5.88 1.49 -12.65
N ALA A 115 -5.20 1.33 -13.78
CA ALA A 115 -3.81 0.88 -13.78
C ALA A 115 -2.93 1.86 -13.00
N SER A 116 -1.95 1.33 -12.29
CA SER A 116 -0.96 2.13 -11.54
C SER A 116 0.42 1.50 -11.66
N GLU A 117 1.46 2.29 -11.46
CA GLU A 117 2.81 1.76 -11.46
C GLU A 117 3.07 0.89 -10.24
N PHE A 118 2.44 1.20 -9.10
CA PHE A 118 2.60 0.41 -7.88
C PHE A 118 1.31 0.27 -7.10
N ILE A 119 0.96 -0.96 -6.76
CA ILE A 119 -0.17 -1.27 -5.88
C ILE A 119 0.20 -2.39 -4.90
N ALA A 120 -0.22 -2.25 -3.64
CA ALA A 120 -0.14 -3.31 -2.65
C ALA A 120 -1.55 -3.82 -2.31
N LEU A 121 -1.70 -5.14 -2.25
CA LEU A 121 -2.99 -5.81 -2.08
C LEU A 121 -2.90 -6.93 -1.04
N PHE A 122 -4.01 -7.22 -0.39
CA PHE A 122 -4.21 -8.50 0.28
C PHE A 122 -4.73 -9.55 -0.72
N PRO A 123 -4.54 -10.86 -0.47
CA PRO A 123 -5.04 -11.92 -1.34
C PRO A 123 -6.54 -11.83 -1.63
N LYS A 124 -7.35 -11.40 -0.65
CA LYS A 124 -8.79 -11.23 -0.83
C LYS A 124 -9.13 -10.09 -1.81
N GLN A 125 -8.38 -8.97 -1.76
CA GLN A 125 -8.52 -7.86 -2.69
C GLN A 125 -8.11 -8.27 -4.12
N LEU A 126 -6.99 -8.97 -4.24
CA LEU A 126 -6.54 -9.53 -5.52
C LEU A 126 -7.60 -10.44 -6.13
N ARG A 127 -8.16 -11.38 -5.34
CA ARG A 127 -9.24 -12.28 -5.78
C ARG A 127 -10.46 -11.49 -6.28
N GLY A 128 -10.85 -10.42 -5.58
CA GLY A 128 -11.95 -9.54 -6.01
C GLY A 128 -11.67 -8.89 -7.37
N LEU A 129 -10.43 -8.44 -7.62
CA LEU A 129 -10.05 -7.89 -8.93
C LEU A 129 -10.04 -8.96 -10.04
N LEU A 130 -9.54 -10.15 -9.74
CA LEU A 130 -9.51 -11.26 -10.70
C LEU A 130 -10.90 -11.78 -11.08
N SER A 131 -11.94 -11.46 -10.30
CA SER A 131 -13.33 -11.86 -10.61
C SER A 131 -14.00 -10.96 -11.65
N THR A 132 -13.35 -9.86 -12.10
CA THR A 132 -13.94 -8.92 -13.05
C THR A 132 -13.01 -8.64 -14.24
N LYS A 133 -13.59 -8.48 -15.44
CA LYS A 133 -12.81 -8.10 -16.63
C LYS A 133 -12.06 -6.77 -16.45
N LYS A 134 -12.69 -5.80 -15.75
CA LYS A 134 -12.09 -4.49 -15.47
C LYS A 134 -10.89 -4.63 -14.53
N GLY A 135 -11.01 -5.41 -13.46
CA GLY A 135 -9.92 -5.66 -12.51
C GLY A 135 -8.74 -6.38 -13.16
N ILE A 136 -9.00 -7.45 -13.94
CA ILE A 136 -7.95 -8.15 -14.71
C ILE A 136 -7.21 -7.18 -15.64
N LYS A 137 -7.98 -6.33 -16.37
CA LYS A 137 -7.38 -5.34 -17.28
C LYS A 137 -6.51 -4.31 -16.53
N ALA A 138 -6.93 -3.87 -15.35
CA ALA A 138 -6.16 -2.95 -14.52
C ALA A 138 -4.87 -3.61 -14.01
N LEU A 139 -4.96 -4.84 -13.48
CA LEU A 139 -3.80 -5.62 -13.03
C LEU A 139 -2.78 -5.83 -14.15
N LYS A 140 -3.22 -6.25 -15.34
CA LYS A 140 -2.34 -6.44 -16.51
C LYS A 140 -1.60 -5.18 -16.94
N LYS A 141 -2.16 -4.01 -16.69
CA LYS A 141 -1.55 -2.71 -17.00
C LYS A 141 -0.72 -2.14 -15.86
N SER A 142 -0.85 -2.69 -14.66
CA SER A 142 -0.05 -2.26 -13.50
C SER A 142 1.35 -2.85 -13.59
N ARG A 143 2.36 -2.01 -13.33
CA ARG A 143 3.77 -2.42 -13.47
C ARG A 143 4.23 -3.31 -12.31
N CYS A 144 3.83 -2.97 -11.09
CA CYS A 144 4.23 -3.69 -9.88
C CYS A 144 3.03 -3.94 -8.97
N ILE A 145 2.79 -5.19 -8.66
CA ILE A 145 1.73 -5.64 -7.76
C ILE A 145 2.39 -6.38 -6.60
N LEU A 146 2.31 -5.79 -5.39
CA LEU A 146 2.77 -6.43 -4.16
C LEU A 146 1.58 -7.09 -3.47
N VAL A 147 1.61 -8.41 -3.33
CA VAL A 147 0.59 -9.13 -2.58
C VAL A 147 1.18 -9.64 -1.27
N GLY A 148 0.49 -9.36 -0.16
CA GLY A 148 1.00 -9.73 1.16
C GLY A 148 -0.10 -9.92 2.21
N GLY A 149 0.31 -10.27 3.44
CA GLY A 149 -0.60 -10.44 4.57
C GLY A 149 -1.17 -11.85 4.75
N ALA A 150 -1.16 -12.69 3.71
CA ALA A 150 -1.46 -14.12 3.75
C ALA A 150 -0.89 -14.80 2.49
N SER A 151 -0.85 -16.13 2.49
CA SER A 151 -0.45 -16.92 1.31
C SER A 151 -1.49 -16.82 0.19
N LEU A 152 -1.01 -16.88 -1.05
CA LEU A 152 -1.87 -17.11 -2.22
C LEU A 152 -2.21 -18.60 -2.33
N SER A 153 -3.36 -18.92 -2.90
CA SER A 153 -3.66 -20.29 -3.29
C SER A 153 -2.99 -20.62 -4.61
N THR A 154 -2.69 -21.89 -4.81
CA THR A 154 -2.06 -22.40 -6.04
C THR A 154 -2.87 -22.04 -7.30
N GLU A 155 -4.20 -22.05 -7.20
CA GLU A 155 -5.07 -21.67 -8.33
C GLU A 155 -4.87 -20.20 -8.74
N ILE A 156 -4.73 -19.30 -7.75
CA ILE A 156 -4.47 -17.87 -8.03
C ILE A 156 -3.09 -17.70 -8.66
N ASP A 157 -2.06 -18.36 -8.13
CA ASP A 157 -0.72 -18.31 -8.69
C ASP A 157 -0.69 -18.79 -10.15
N GLN A 158 -1.31 -19.92 -10.43
CA GLN A 158 -1.45 -20.44 -11.80
C GLN A 158 -2.23 -19.48 -12.71
N PHE A 159 -3.31 -18.88 -12.20
CA PHE A 159 -4.08 -17.89 -12.96
C PHE A 159 -3.24 -16.65 -13.32
N LEU A 160 -2.48 -16.12 -12.36
CA LEU A 160 -1.61 -14.96 -12.59
C LEU A 160 -0.56 -15.27 -13.68
N ILE A 161 0.12 -16.42 -13.56
CA ILE A 161 1.14 -16.87 -14.52
C ILE A 161 0.52 -17.03 -15.92
N SER A 162 -0.60 -17.72 -16.02
CA SER A 162 -1.28 -17.99 -17.30
C SER A 162 -1.82 -16.73 -17.98
N ASN A 163 -2.09 -15.69 -17.21
CA ASN A 163 -2.62 -14.42 -17.70
C ASN A 163 -1.54 -13.31 -17.84
N HIS A 164 -0.28 -13.62 -17.55
CA HIS A 164 0.83 -12.65 -17.56
C HIS A 164 0.55 -11.42 -16.67
N ILE A 165 0.11 -11.67 -15.42
CA ILE A 165 -0.15 -10.65 -14.39
C ILE A 165 0.94 -10.74 -13.32
#